data_19a1505c3798242a38d33fe86bb5c066
#
_entry.id   19a1505c3798242a38d33fe86bb5c066
#
_cell.length_a   1.000
_cell.length_b   1.000
_cell.length_c   1.000
_cell.angle_alpha   90.00
_cell.angle_beta   90.00
_cell.angle_gamma   90.00
#
_symmetry.space_group_name_H-M   'P 1'
#
loop_
_entity.id
_entity.type
_entity.pdbx_description
1 polymer ?
#
loop_
_entity_poly.entity_id
_entity_poly.type
_entity_poly.pdbx_seq_one_letter_code
_entity_poly.pdbx_strand_id
1 'polypeptide(L)'
;MDKQKLRGAREWIQSELKKSVDFWLKNGMDEVNGGVYTCLDRRGEIYSTDKSVWMQGRCGWIFAYLCHVYGVREEWLRASKSCLDFMEAHCINRAAGDRMYFTVTAEGAPLRQRRYCFSEAFYAMANAEYYGVTGEREHLERARRAYDLYWNLNHGMPDPTGLGPKTEPETRTGRAFGIPMIYLNVTAVMQRADPENAALYAERAGICVDEIFRYHVHPELKCVLENVAVDGSARLYYTEGRVVNPGHDIEGVWFLLEHARRTGDKELVGRAEEIFNWAINAGWDKEYGGLLYFVDALGRPPEAYEHDMKLWWPHDEILISSLMLYKDTGKEEYLDWFYTTLDYCKAHFADSEYGEWYGYLRRDGKPTEPPCKGSTFKGPFHLPRMLIMTDLMAGELLAE
;
A
#
# COMPACT_ATOMS: atom_id res chain seq x y z
N MET A 1 11.89 -11.45 24.08
CA MET A 1 12.20 -11.73 22.64
C MET A 1 13.25 -12.81 22.49
N ASP A 2 12.98 -13.85 21.68
CA ASP A 2 13.98 -14.88 21.32
C ASP A 2 14.78 -14.41 20.09
N LYS A 3 16.07 -14.02 20.33
CA LYS A 3 16.96 -13.53 19.28
C LYS A 3 17.30 -14.59 18.21
N GLN A 4 17.31 -15.87 18.57
CA GLN A 4 17.59 -16.94 17.60
C GLN A 4 16.41 -17.14 16.64
N LYS A 5 15.17 -17.11 17.16
CA LYS A 5 13.94 -17.17 16.36
C LYS A 5 13.84 -15.96 15.42
N LEU A 6 14.13 -14.76 15.92
CA LEU A 6 14.11 -13.54 15.12
C LEU A 6 15.19 -13.55 14.01
N ARG A 7 16.39 -14.07 14.29
CA ARG A 7 17.45 -14.24 13.28
C ARG A 7 17.01 -15.18 12.16
N GLY A 8 16.41 -16.33 12.49
CA GLY A 8 15.88 -17.27 11.49
C GLY A 8 14.73 -16.66 10.66
N ALA A 9 13.86 -15.86 11.27
CA ALA A 9 12.83 -15.11 10.55
C ALA A 9 13.44 -14.10 9.58
N ARG A 10 14.45 -13.33 10.02
CA ARG A 10 15.15 -12.36 9.19
C ARG A 10 15.86 -13.00 7.98
N GLU A 11 16.55 -14.13 8.19
CA GLU A 11 17.21 -14.87 7.11
C GLU A 11 16.18 -15.33 6.04
N TRP A 12 15.03 -15.82 6.47
CA TRP A 12 13.94 -16.15 5.55
C TRP A 12 13.42 -14.93 4.80
N ILE A 13 13.18 -13.81 5.49
CA ILE A 13 12.73 -12.54 4.89
C ILE A 13 13.72 -12.07 3.81
N GLN A 14 15.02 -12.10 4.08
CA GLN A 14 16.05 -11.74 3.11
C GLN A 14 16.05 -12.66 1.87
N SER A 15 15.83 -13.97 2.08
CA SER A 15 15.70 -14.93 0.99
C SER A 15 14.46 -14.65 0.13
N GLU A 16 13.31 -14.36 0.74
CA GLU A 16 12.08 -14.01 0.01
C GLU A 16 12.20 -12.68 -0.74
N LEU A 17 12.85 -11.68 -0.14
CA LEU A 17 13.13 -10.41 -0.81
C LEU A 17 13.91 -10.63 -2.11
N LYS A 18 14.97 -11.43 -2.04
CA LYS A 18 15.76 -11.77 -3.23
C LYS A 18 14.91 -12.46 -4.30
N LYS A 19 14.10 -13.44 -3.92
CA LYS A 19 13.22 -14.17 -4.85
C LYS A 19 12.19 -13.27 -5.51
N SER A 20 11.56 -12.38 -4.73
CA SER A 20 10.57 -11.44 -5.27
C SER A 20 11.21 -10.44 -6.23
N VAL A 21 12.34 -9.85 -5.87
CA VAL A 21 13.08 -8.90 -6.74
C VAL A 21 13.52 -9.58 -8.03
N ASP A 22 14.13 -10.77 -7.94
CA ASP A 22 14.58 -11.54 -9.12
C ASP A 22 13.41 -11.90 -10.03
N PHE A 23 12.25 -12.29 -9.46
CA PHE A 23 11.04 -12.62 -10.23
C PHE A 23 10.56 -11.44 -11.07
N TRP A 24 10.44 -10.26 -10.47
CA TRP A 24 9.94 -9.08 -11.17
C TRP A 24 10.93 -8.51 -12.18
N LEU A 25 12.22 -8.51 -11.88
CA LEU A 25 13.26 -8.11 -12.85
C LEU A 25 13.28 -9.03 -14.07
N LYS A 26 13.12 -10.33 -13.86
CA LYS A 26 13.17 -11.32 -14.94
C LYS A 26 11.91 -11.32 -15.81
N ASN A 27 10.72 -11.24 -15.19
CA ASN A 27 9.47 -11.56 -15.87
C ASN A 27 8.59 -10.33 -16.11
N GLY A 28 8.75 -9.26 -15.30
CA GLY A 28 7.85 -8.11 -15.33
C GLY A 28 8.31 -6.95 -16.20
N MET A 29 9.62 -6.73 -16.34
CA MET A 29 10.10 -5.55 -17.08
C MET A 29 9.81 -5.62 -18.58
N ASP A 30 9.24 -4.53 -19.13
CA ASP A 30 9.03 -4.39 -20.56
C ASP A 30 10.24 -3.71 -21.21
N GLU A 31 11.12 -4.51 -21.82
CA GLU A 31 12.34 -4.02 -22.48
C GLU A 31 12.05 -3.36 -23.86
N VAL A 32 10.83 -3.45 -24.37
CA VAL A 32 10.45 -2.89 -25.69
C VAL A 32 9.84 -1.50 -25.53
N ASN A 33 8.80 -1.36 -24.69
CA ASN A 33 8.05 -0.12 -24.52
C ASN A 33 8.39 0.62 -23.22
N GLY A 34 9.14 -0.01 -22.32
CA GLY A 34 9.41 0.51 -20.99
C GLY A 34 8.30 0.21 -19.97
N GLY A 35 8.61 0.43 -18.69
CA GLY A 35 7.71 0.13 -17.59
C GLY A 35 7.64 -1.35 -17.24
N VAL A 36 6.56 -1.76 -16.57
CA VAL A 36 6.40 -3.10 -16.03
C VAL A 36 5.06 -3.72 -16.42
N TYR A 37 5.06 -4.99 -16.80
CA TYR A 37 3.89 -5.85 -16.88
C TYR A 37 3.63 -6.46 -15.49
N THR A 38 2.41 -6.38 -15.01
CA THR A 38 2.05 -6.95 -13.70
C THR A 38 1.05 -8.10 -13.79
N CYS A 39 0.39 -8.28 -14.91
CA CYS A 39 -0.49 -9.44 -15.11
C CYS A 39 0.33 -10.67 -15.45
N LEU A 40 0.92 -11.30 -14.42
CA LEU A 40 1.80 -12.46 -14.52
C LEU A 40 1.15 -13.67 -13.85
N ASP A 41 1.17 -14.81 -14.54
CA ASP A 41 0.73 -16.09 -13.99
C ASP A 41 1.71 -16.64 -12.94
N ARG A 42 1.48 -17.85 -12.46
CA ARG A 42 2.33 -18.50 -11.46
C ARG A 42 3.78 -18.63 -11.92
N ARG A 43 4.03 -18.83 -13.21
CA ARG A 43 5.37 -19.03 -13.78
C ARG A 43 6.06 -17.72 -14.19
N GLY A 44 5.33 -16.62 -14.15
CA GLY A 44 5.81 -15.32 -14.63
C GLY A 44 5.50 -15.07 -16.10
N GLU A 45 4.63 -15.89 -16.74
CA GLU A 45 4.17 -15.63 -18.10
C GLU A 45 3.12 -14.53 -18.11
N ILE A 46 3.24 -13.60 -19.08
CA ILE A 46 2.34 -12.47 -19.21
C ILE A 46 0.99 -12.95 -19.77
N TYR A 47 -0.09 -12.78 -18.98
CA TYR A 47 -1.45 -13.11 -19.45
C TYR A 47 -2.26 -11.90 -19.90
N SER A 48 -1.80 -10.67 -19.61
CA SER A 48 -2.33 -9.41 -20.16
C SER A 48 -1.22 -8.39 -20.30
N THR A 49 -1.20 -7.68 -21.43
CA THR A 49 -0.22 -6.63 -21.72
C THR A 49 -0.68 -5.24 -21.30
N ASP A 50 -1.92 -5.08 -20.82
CA ASP A 50 -2.40 -3.82 -20.28
C ASP A 50 -1.60 -3.44 -19.04
N LYS A 51 -1.15 -2.18 -18.97
CA LYS A 51 -0.34 -1.68 -17.86
C LYS A 51 -1.18 -0.87 -16.88
N SER A 52 -1.16 -1.27 -15.63
CA SER A 52 -1.71 -0.51 -14.52
C SER A 52 -0.77 0.64 -14.17
N VAL A 53 -1.27 1.88 -14.23
CA VAL A 53 -0.48 3.07 -13.89
C VAL A 53 -0.11 3.09 -12.40
N TRP A 54 -0.99 2.57 -11.54
CA TRP A 54 -0.63 2.39 -10.12
C TRP A 54 0.59 1.51 -9.95
N MET A 55 0.65 0.41 -10.72
CA MET A 55 1.76 -0.53 -10.61
C MET A 55 3.05 0.01 -11.22
N GLN A 56 2.97 0.88 -12.24
CA GLN A 56 4.16 1.59 -12.73
C GLN A 56 4.78 2.44 -11.60
N GLY A 57 3.97 3.27 -10.93
CA GLY A 57 4.45 4.09 -9.82
C GLY A 57 4.97 3.26 -8.65
N ARG A 58 4.25 2.21 -8.26
CA ARG A 58 4.65 1.30 -7.18
C ARG A 58 5.95 0.56 -7.49
N CYS A 59 6.10 0.07 -8.72
CA CYS A 59 7.34 -0.57 -9.19
C CYS A 59 8.51 0.43 -9.20
N GLY A 60 8.30 1.62 -9.77
CA GLY A 60 9.30 2.68 -9.78
C GLY A 60 9.77 3.04 -8.37
N TRP A 61 8.84 3.16 -7.42
CA TRP A 61 9.16 3.43 -6.03
C TRP A 61 9.98 2.33 -5.37
N ILE A 62 9.56 1.06 -5.52
CA ILE A 62 10.22 -0.05 -4.81
C ILE A 62 11.66 -0.26 -5.25
N PHE A 63 11.94 -0.12 -6.55
CA PHE A 63 13.31 -0.27 -7.06
C PHE A 63 14.21 0.91 -6.70
N ALA A 64 13.68 2.13 -6.58
CA ALA A 64 14.39 3.26 -6.01
C ALA A 64 14.63 3.05 -4.50
N TYR A 65 13.64 2.55 -3.76
CA TYR A 65 13.76 2.29 -2.33
C TYR A 65 14.77 1.18 -2.01
N LEU A 66 14.87 0.14 -2.84
CA LEU A 66 15.94 -0.85 -2.75
C LEU A 66 17.32 -0.21 -2.90
N CYS A 67 17.50 0.71 -3.87
CA CYS A 67 18.74 1.47 -4.02
C CYS A 67 19.04 2.35 -2.81
N HIS A 68 18.02 2.96 -2.24
CA HIS A 68 18.17 3.80 -1.04
C HIS A 68 18.65 2.98 0.17
N VAL A 69 18.04 1.81 0.39
CA VAL A 69 18.30 0.99 1.59
C VAL A 69 19.56 0.14 1.47
N TYR A 70 19.76 -0.51 0.34
CA TYR A 70 20.85 -1.49 0.18
C TYR A 70 22.02 -1.01 -0.70
N GLY A 71 21.97 0.25 -1.13
CA GLY A 71 22.94 0.83 -2.05
C GLY A 71 22.54 0.66 -3.52
N VAL A 72 23.03 1.59 -4.33
CA VAL A 72 22.66 1.67 -5.76
C VAL A 72 23.17 0.45 -6.52
N ARG A 73 22.22 -0.23 -7.22
CA ARG A 73 22.50 -1.23 -8.23
C ARG A 73 21.91 -0.77 -9.56
N GLU A 74 22.71 -0.89 -10.62
CA GLU A 74 22.32 -0.40 -11.96
C GLU A 74 21.01 -1.02 -12.44
N GLU A 75 20.80 -2.31 -12.23
CA GLU A 75 19.58 -3.04 -12.63
C GLU A 75 18.32 -2.50 -11.91
N TRP A 76 18.43 -2.17 -10.62
CA TRP A 76 17.31 -1.60 -9.86
C TRP A 76 17.02 -0.16 -10.28
N LEU A 77 18.08 0.65 -10.42
CA LEU A 77 17.91 2.04 -10.83
C LEU A 77 17.31 2.13 -12.24
N ARG A 78 17.75 1.25 -13.17
CA ARG A 78 17.18 1.13 -14.50
C ARG A 78 15.72 0.71 -14.48
N ALA A 79 15.32 -0.26 -13.66
CA ALA A 79 13.93 -0.69 -13.52
C ALA A 79 13.04 0.45 -13.00
N SER A 80 13.49 1.18 -11.97
CA SER A 80 12.81 2.37 -11.48
C SER A 80 12.65 3.43 -12.58
N LYS A 81 13.74 3.79 -13.24
CA LYS A 81 13.76 4.80 -14.31
C LYS A 81 12.84 4.43 -15.48
N SER A 82 12.84 3.17 -15.90
CA SER A 82 11.97 2.67 -16.98
C SER A 82 10.47 2.89 -16.65
N CYS A 83 10.05 2.63 -15.41
CA CYS A 83 8.68 2.89 -14.99
C CYS A 83 8.36 4.40 -14.98
N LEU A 84 9.27 5.23 -14.47
CA LEU A 84 9.08 6.67 -14.39
C LEU A 84 9.02 7.33 -15.77
N ASP A 85 9.90 6.94 -16.69
CA ASP A 85 9.92 7.44 -18.06
C ASP A 85 8.64 7.03 -18.81
N PHE A 86 8.21 5.77 -18.66
CA PHE A 86 6.95 5.31 -19.22
C PHE A 86 5.75 6.10 -18.70
N MET A 87 5.69 6.36 -17.39
CA MET A 87 4.61 7.15 -16.81
C MET A 87 4.59 8.58 -17.34
N GLU A 88 5.74 9.24 -17.40
CA GLU A 88 5.86 10.62 -17.89
C GLU A 88 5.44 10.74 -19.37
N ALA A 89 5.84 9.77 -20.19
CA ALA A 89 5.55 9.80 -21.62
C ALA A 89 4.09 9.45 -21.96
N HIS A 90 3.47 8.53 -21.20
CA HIS A 90 2.24 7.86 -21.64
C HIS A 90 1.07 7.91 -20.66
N CYS A 91 1.33 8.13 -19.35
CA CYS A 91 0.29 7.93 -18.35
C CYS A 91 -0.40 9.22 -17.90
N ILE A 92 0.03 10.38 -18.37
CA ILE A 92 -0.49 11.69 -17.96
C ILE A 92 -1.45 12.23 -19.03
N ASN A 93 -2.68 12.52 -18.62
CA ASN A 93 -3.68 13.18 -19.46
C ASN A 93 -3.48 14.71 -19.42
N ARG A 94 -2.61 15.23 -20.27
CA ARG A 94 -2.28 16.65 -20.36
C ARG A 94 -3.50 17.53 -20.69
N ALA A 95 -4.46 17.01 -21.44
CA ALA A 95 -5.68 17.72 -21.79
C ALA A 95 -6.67 17.85 -20.62
N ALA A 96 -6.50 17.03 -19.57
CA ALA A 96 -7.33 17.06 -18.37
C ALA A 96 -6.52 17.45 -17.12
N GLY A 97 -5.73 18.50 -17.20
CA GLY A 97 -5.04 19.11 -16.06
C GLY A 97 -4.03 18.17 -15.39
N ASP A 98 -3.32 17.40 -16.20
CA ASP A 98 -2.30 16.45 -15.78
C ASP A 98 -2.81 15.28 -14.90
N ARG A 99 -4.14 15.00 -14.91
CA ARG A 99 -4.69 13.80 -14.33
C ARG A 99 -4.06 12.56 -14.97
N MET A 100 -3.86 11.51 -14.19
CA MET A 100 -3.23 10.30 -14.70
C MET A 100 -4.27 9.23 -15.03
N TYR A 101 -4.01 8.47 -16.11
CA TYR A 101 -4.82 7.29 -16.44
C TYR A 101 -4.70 6.22 -15.35
N PHE A 102 -5.66 5.29 -15.34
CA PHE A 102 -5.61 4.10 -14.47
C PHE A 102 -4.95 2.92 -15.20
N THR A 103 -5.29 2.71 -16.48
CA THR A 103 -4.66 1.68 -17.32
C THR A 103 -4.38 2.25 -18.71
N VAL A 104 -3.31 1.75 -19.31
CA VAL A 104 -2.87 2.03 -20.68
C VAL A 104 -2.47 0.73 -21.38
N THR A 105 -2.39 0.73 -22.73
CA THR A 105 -1.85 -0.41 -23.48
C THR A 105 -0.37 -0.62 -23.20
N ALA A 106 0.22 -1.69 -23.73
CA ALA A 106 1.66 -1.93 -23.66
C ALA A 106 2.48 -0.73 -24.19
N GLU A 107 2.03 -0.13 -25.30
CA GLU A 107 2.66 1.01 -25.97
C GLU A 107 2.30 2.36 -25.34
N GLY A 108 1.43 2.37 -24.33
CA GLY A 108 1.04 3.58 -23.61
C GLY A 108 -0.21 4.29 -24.13
N ALA A 109 -1.00 3.70 -25.04
CA ALA A 109 -2.28 4.29 -25.44
C ALA A 109 -3.30 4.22 -24.27
N PRO A 110 -4.07 5.31 -24.01
CA PRO A 110 -5.03 5.35 -22.92
C PRO A 110 -6.14 4.30 -23.03
N LEU A 111 -6.43 3.58 -21.95
CA LEU A 111 -7.52 2.61 -21.85
C LEU A 111 -8.59 3.03 -20.86
N ARG A 112 -8.19 3.47 -19.66
CA ARG A 112 -9.14 3.79 -18.60
C ARG A 112 -8.70 4.99 -17.78
N GLN A 113 -9.64 5.89 -17.53
CA GLN A 113 -9.56 6.98 -16.55
C GLN A 113 -10.38 6.59 -15.32
N ARG A 114 -9.92 6.95 -14.12
CA ARG A 114 -10.67 6.79 -12.87
C ARG A 114 -10.81 8.11 -12.13
N ARG A 115 -11.82 8.19 -11.27
CA ARG A 115 -12.05 9.32 -10.35
C ARG A 115 -11.00 9.37 -9.23
N TYR A 116 -10.52 8.20 -8.81
CA TYR A 116 -9.48 8.12 -7.76
C TYR A 116 -8.14 8.61 -8.28
N CYS A 117 -7.45 9.37 -7.44
CA CYS A 117 -6.17 10.04 -7.76
C CYS A 117 -4.95 9.24 -7.29
N PHE A 118 -5.05 7.92 -7.14
CA PHE A 118 -3.94 7.11 -6.62
C PHE A 118 -2.81 6.92 -7.64
N SER A 119 -3.09 7.09 -8.94
CA SER A 119 -2.02 7.13 -9.96
C SER A 119 -1.08 8.30 -9.70
N GLU A 120 -1.62 9.47 -9.42
CA GLU A 120 -0.90 10.69 -9.05
C GLU A 120 -0.10 10.49 -7.76
N ALA A 121 -0.70 9.84 -6.75
CA ALA A 121 -0.04 9.52 -5.49
C ALA A 121 1.21 8.66 -5.67
N PHE A 122 1.09 7.55 -6.42
CA PHE A 122 2.22 6.65 -6.64
C PHE A 122 3.26 7.22 -7.61
N TYR A 123 2.86 8.07 -8.55
CA TYR A 123 3.79 8.82 -9.38
C TYR A 123 4.61 9.83 -8.55
N ALA A 124 3.97 10.57 -7.64
CA ALA A 124 4.65 11.48 -6.73
C ALA A 124 5.66 10.73 -5.85
N MET A 125 5.22 9.62 -5.24
CA MET A 125 6.01 8.77 -4.36
C MET A 125 7.26 8.21 -5.08
N ALA A 126 7.09 7.68 -6.30
CA ALA A 126 8.17 7.10 -7.06
C ALA A 126 9.22 8.15 -7.50
N ASN A 127 8.76 9.31 -7.98
CA ASN A 127 9.66 10.40 -8.35
C ASN A 127 10.41 10.96 -7.15
N ALA A 128 9.76 11.10 -5.99
CA ALA A 128 10.40 11.58 -4.76
C ALA A 128 11.52 10.62 -4.29
N GLU A 129 11.25 9.30 -4.30
CA GLU A 129 12.24 8.30 -3.90
C GLU A 129 13.41 8.24 -4.89
N TYR A 130 13.12 8.28 -6.20
CA TYR A 130 14.15 8.31 -7.24
C TYR A 130 15.06 9.54 -7.12
N TYR A 131 14.46 10.72 -6.86
CA TYR A 131 15.23 11.93 -6.54
C TYR A 131 16.13 11.74 -5.32
N GLY A 132 15.62 11.12 -4.26
CA GLY A 132 16.42 10.85 -3.05
C GLY A 132 17.64 10.00 -3.30
N VAL A 133 17.63 9.15 -4.34
CA VAL A 133 18.76 8.30 -4.75
C VAL A 133 19.71 9.02 -5.71
N THR A 134 19.16 9.77 -6.69
CA THR A 134 19.94 10.30 -7.82
C THR A 134 20.30 11.76 -7.69
N GLY A 135 19.52 12.55 -6.94
CA GLY A 135 19.63 14.00 -6.89
C GLY A 135 19.12 14.72 -8.15
N GLU A 136 18.51 14.02 -9.10
CA GLU A 136 17.99 14.59 -10.34
C GLU A 136 16.77 15.47 -10.06
N ARG A 137 16.95 16.78 -10.06
CA ARG A 137 15.97 17.79 -9.60
C ARG A 137 14.62 17.72 -10.31
N GLU A 138 14.60 17.33 -11.59
CA GLU A 138 13.35 17.22 -12.35
C GLU A 138 12.36 16.22 -11.73
N HIS A 139 12.85 15.13 -11.12
CA HIS A 139 12.01 14.15 -10.43
C HIS A 139 11.38 14.75 -9.16
N LEU A 140 12.09 15.58 -8.41
CA LEU A 140 11.50 16.32 -7.29
C LEU A 140 10.37 17.28 -7.75
N GLU A 141 10.60 17.99 -8.85
CA GLU A 141 9.58 18.88 -9.43
C GLU A 141 8.32 18.11 -9.88
N ARG A 142 8.50 16.93 -10.50
CA ARG A 142 7.41 16.02 -10.87
C ARG A 142 6.66 15.53 -9.64
N ALA A 143 7.38 15.12 -8.61
CA ALA A 143 6.81 14.66 -7.33
C ALA A 143 5.96 15.77 -6.68
N ARG A 144 6.48 16.99 -6.57
CA ARG A 144 5.77 18.15 -6.00
C ARG A 144 4.46 18.44 -6.74
N ARG A 145 4.49 18.48 -8.08
CA ARG A 145 3.28 18.75 -8.88
C ARG A 145 2.20 17.69 -8.67
N ALA A 146 2.58 16.42 -8.71
CA ALA A 146 1.62 15.32 -8.55
C ALA A 146 1.08 15.23 -7.11
N TYR A 147 1.92 15.49 -6.11
CA TYR A 147 1.55 15.57 -4.70
C TYR A 147 0.52 16.68 -4.45
N ASP A 148 0.76 17.86 -5.01
CA ASP A 148 -0.17 19.00 -4.90
C ASP A 148 -1.47 18.75 -5.66
N LEU A 149 -1.40 18.12 -6.85
CA LEU A 149 -2.58 17.75 -7.61
C LEU A 149 -3.46 16.77 -6.82
N TYR A 150 -2.87 15.73 -6.22
CA TYR A 150 -3.60 14.79 -5.38
C TYR A 150 -4.26 15.48 -4.18
N TRP A 151 -3.54 16.38 -3.50
CA TRP A 151 -4.10 17.19 -2.42
C TRP A 151 -5.28 18.02 -2.87
N ASN A 152 -5.10 18.82 -3.91
CA ASN A 152 -6.09 19.79 -4.36
C ASN A 152 -7.39 19.12 -4.83
N LEU A 153 -7.29 17.98 -5.56
CA LEU A 153 -8.45 17.21 -6.02
C LEU A 153 -9.30 16.66 -4.87
N ASN A 154 -8.70 16.39 -3.73
CA ASN A 154 -9.41 15.89 -2.54
C ASN A 154 -9.82 17.03 -1.58
N HIS A 155 -9.38 18.28 -1.84
CA HIS A 155 -9.67 19.45 -1.02
C HIS A 155 -10.32 20.58 -1.83
N GLY A 156 -11.28 20.23 -2.68
CA GLY A 156 -12.19 21.18 -3.31
C GLY A 156 -11.86 21.60 -4.74
N MET A 157 -10.77 21.15 -5.33
CA MET A 157 -10.51 21.35 -6.75
C MET A 157 -11.46 20.48 -7.59
N PRO A 158 -12.20 21.04 -8.57
CA PRO A 158 -12.98 20.24 -9.50
C PRO A 158 -12.10 19.30 -10.32
N ASP A 159 -12.56 18.06 -10.53
CA ASP A 159 -11.82 17.10 -11.35
C ASP A 159 -11.87 17.52 -12.84
N PRO A 160 -10.71 17.87 -13.43
CA PRO A 160 -10.65 18.34 -14.82
C PRO A 160 -10.92 17.26 -15.88
N THR A 161 -11.04 15.98 -15.47
CA THR A 161 -11.42 14.90 -16.39
C THR A 161 -12.89 14.95 -16.82
N GLY A 162 -13.71 15.71 -16.12
CA GLY A 162 -15.17 15.73 -16.33
C GLY A 162 -15.89 14.48 -15.86
N LEU A 163 -15.20 13.53 -15.24
CA LEU A 163 -15.84 12.37 -14.61
C LEU A 163 -16.63 12.83 -13.39
N GLY A 164 -17.93 12.68 -13.43
CA GLY A 164 -18.82 12.95 -12.29
C GLY A 164 -18.54 12.01 -11.09
N PRO A 165 -19.16 12.25 -9.93
CA PRO A 165 -19.01 11.40 -8.77
C PRO A 165 -19.49 9.96 -9.05
N LYS A 166 -18.97 8.98 -8.30
CA LYS A 166 -19.38 7.58 -8.42
C LYS A 166 -20.84 7.36 -7.98
N THR A 167 -21.30 8.17 -7.06
CA THR A 167 -22.63 8.08 -6.46
C THR A 167 -23.35 9.41 -6.60
N GLU A 168 -24.68 9.37 -6.51
CA GLU A 168 -25.49 10.60 -6.54
C GLU A 168 -25.18 11.49 -5.32
N PRO A 169 -24.71 12.75 -5.53
CA PRO A 169 -24.27 13.61 -4.45
C PRO A 169 -25.34 13.85 -3.37
N GLU A 170 -26.61 13.95 -3.78
CA GLU A 170 -27.71 14.25 -2.87
C GLU A 170 -28.03 13.08 -1.91
N THR A 171 -27.64 11.86 -2.26
CA THR A 171 -28.02 10.65 -1.49
C THR A 171 -26.84 9.91 -0.88
N ARG A 172 -25.68 9.92 -1.52
CA ARG A 172 -24.56 9.05 -1.16
C ARG A 172 -23.19 9.74 -1.11
N THR A 173 -23.16 11.07 -1.10
CA THR A 173 -21.87 11.78 -0.89
C THR A 173 -21.28 11.40 0.47
N GLY A 174 -19.98 11.12 0.48
CA GLY A 174 -19.27 10.73 1.68
C GLY A 174 -17.76 10.91 1.54
N ARG A 175 -17.04 10.43 2.54
CA ARG A 175 -15.58 10.39 2.61
C ARG A 175 -15.12 8.94 2.55
N ALA A 176 -13.96 8.70 1.91
CA ALA A 176 -13.33 7.40 1.82
C ALA A 176 -12.02 7.41 2.62
N PHE A 177 -11.84 6.41 3.48
CA PHE A 177 -10.67 6.27 4.37
C PHE A 177 -9.34 6.20 3.62
N GLY A 178 -9.32 5.50 2.48
CA GLY A 178 -8.09 5.36 1.69
C GLY A 178 -7.48 6.69 1.22
N ILE A 179 -8.24 7.80 1.19
CA ILE A 179 -7.72 9.10 0.73
C ILE A 179 -6.73 9.69 1.74
N PRO A 180 -7.12 10.03 2.99
CA PRO A 180 -6.18 10.57 3.98
C PRO A 180 -5.11 9.55 4.37
N MET A 181 -5.43 8.24 4.40
CA MET A 181 -4.48 7.17 4.71
C MET A 181 -3.31 7.14 3.69
N ILE A 182 -3.60 7.03 2.40
CA ILE A 182 -2.56 7.00 1.35
C ILE A 182 -1.80 8.31 1.28
N TYR A 183 -2.50 9.45 1.44
CA TYR A 183 -1.84 10.75 1.43
C TYR A 183 -0.83 10.91 2.57
N LEU A 184 -1.15 10.38 3.76
CA LEU A 184 -0.23 10.36 4.91
C LEU A 184 1.07 9.61 4.57
N ASN A 185 0.98 8.47 3.91
CA ASN A 185 2.16 7.68 3.48
C ASN A 185 2.96 8.41 2.40
N VAL A 186 2.31 8.95 1.37
CA VAL A 186 3.00 9.73 0.33
C VAL A 186 3.68 10.96 0.95
N THR A 187 3.03 11.62 1.92
CA THR A 187 3.59 12.75 2.64
C THR A 187 4.86 12.36 3.41
N ALA A 188 4.89 11.16 4.01
CA ALA A 188 6.09 10.65 4.68
C ALA A 188 7.28 10.49 3.71
N VAL A 189 7.03 10.03 2.47
CA VAL A 189 8.05 9.95 1.42
C VAL A 189 8.52 11.35 1.01
N MET A 190 7.59 12.29 0.78
CA MET A 190 7.92 13.69 0.43
C MET A 190 8.74 14.38 1.52
N GLN A 191 8.43 14.16 2.80
CA GLN A 191 9.19 14.73 3.92
C GLN A 191 10.65 14.27 3.95
N ARG A 192 10.94 13.04 3.51
CA ARG A 192 12.32 12.55 3.39
C ARG A 192 13.06 13.17 2.20
N ALA A 193 12.37 13.28 1.08
CA ALA A 193 12.98 13.70 -0.18
C ALA A 193 13.11 15.23 -0.31
N ASP A 194 12.23 15.99 0.32
CA ASP A 194 12.07 17.44 0.13
C ASP A 194 12.04 18.24 1.45
N PRO A 195 13.17 18.39 2.13
CA PRO A 195 13.23 19.15 3.37
C PRO A 195 12.93 20.66 3.20
N GLU A 196 13.02 21.20 1.98
CA GLU A 196 12.69 22.60 1.69
C GLU A 196 11.23 22.93 2.02
N ASN A 197 10.32 21.96 1.88
CA ASN A 197 8.88 22.11 2.13
C ASN A 197 8.40 21.37 3.41
N ALA A 198 9.30 21.15 4.36
CA ALA A 198 9.00 20.38 5.58
C ALA A 198 7.77 20.88 6.35
N ALA A 199 7.56 22.21 6.44
CA ALA A 199 6.42 22.80 7.14
C ALA A 199 5.08 22.46 6.46
N LEU A 200 5.01 22.52 5.12
CA LEU A 200 3.83 22.14 4.35
C LEU A 200 3.48 20.65 4.54
N TYR A 201 4.48 19.79 4.49
CA TYR A 201 4.26 18.37 4.67
C TYR A 201 3.83 18.02 6.11
N ALA A 202 4.39 18.69 7.11
CA ALA A 202 3.98 18.51 8.51
C ALA A 202 2.52 18.95 8.72
N GLU A 203 2.11 20.08 8.18
CA GLU A 203 0.72 20.57 8.22
C GLU A 203 -0.24 19.57 7.57
N ARG A 204 0.03 19.14 6.33
CA ARG A 204 -0.84 18.23 5.60
C ARG A 204 -0.91 16.84 6.25
N ALA A 205 0.20 16.33 6.80
CA ALA A 205 0.18 15.09 7.57
C ALA A 205 -0.71 15.21 8.81
N GLY A 206 -0.63 16.31 9.55
CA GLY A 206 -1.50 16.59 10.70
C GLY A 206 -2.97 16.61 10.31
N ILE A 207 -3.32 17.23 9.19
CA ILE A 207 -4.71 17.24 8.66
C ILE A 207 -5.17 15.82 8.34
N CYS A 208 -4.33 14.99 7.69
CA CYS A 208 -4.69 13.60 7.40
C CYS A 208 -4.94 12.78 8.66
N VAL A 209 -4.10 12.95 9.69
CA VAL A 209 -4.29 12.28 10.99
C VAL A 209 -5.60 12.73 11.64
N ASP A 210 -5.90 14.03 11.65
CA ASP A 210 -7.17 14.56 12.16
C ASP A 210 -8.37 13.99 11.38
N GLU A 211 -8.33 13.96 10.06
CA GLU A 211 -9.40 13.40 9.22
C GLU A 211 -9.63 11.91 9.50
N ILE A 212 -8.57 11.11 9.64
CA ILE A 212 -8.66 9.68 9.98
C ILE A 212 -9.44 9.50 11.27
N PHE A 213 -9.01 10.16 12.34
CA PHE A 213 -9.61 9.98 13.65
C PHE A 213 -10.98 10.64 13.81
N ARG A 214 -11.19 11.78 13.17
CA ARG A 214 -12.44 12.53 13.25
C ARG A 214 -13.57 11.89 12.48
N TYR A 215 -13.27 11.29 11.33
CA TYR A 215 -14.30 10.83 10.40
C TYR A 215 -14.42 9.32 10.30
N HIS A 216 -13.31 8.58 10.36
CA HIS A 216 -13.29 7.15 10.03
C HIS A 216 -13.16 6.22 11.24
N VAL A 217 -12.49 6.66 12.31
CA VAL A 217 -12.33 5.85 13.53
C VAL A 217 -13.58 5.94 14.39
N HIS A 218 -14.22 4.78 14.64
CA HIS A 218 -15.45 4.64 15.41
C HIS A 218 -15.23 3.74 16.64
N PRO A 219 -14.81 4.30 17.80
CA PRO A 219 -14.48 3.52 18.99
C PRO A 219 -15.66 2.71 19.54
N GLU A 220 -16.90 3.21 19.37
CA GLU A 220 -18.13 2.54 19.77
C GLU A 220 -18.41 1.27 18.95
N LEU A 221 -17.94 1.23 17.70
CA LEU A 221 -18.02 0.06 16.82
C LEU A 221 -16.72 -0.77 16.84
N LYS A 222 -15.66 -0.25 17.45
CA LYS A 222 -14.31 -0.82 17.47
C LYS A 222 -13.80 -1.13 16.07
N CYS A 223 -13.90 -0.17 15.14
CA CYS A 223 -13.44 -0.30 13.77
C CYS A 223 -13.10 1.05 13.13
N VAL A 224 -12.48 0.99 11.98
CA VAL A 224 -12.35 2.09 11.04
C VAL A 224 -13.28 1.83 9.86
N LEU A 225 -14.18 2.75 9.55
CA LEU A 225 -15.12 2.60 8.44
C LEU A 225 -14.50 3.11 7.14
N GLU A 226 -14.55 2.28 6.09
CA GLU A 226 -14.06 2.64 4.75
C GLU A 226 -14.79 3.85 4.17
N ASN A 227 -16.11 3.94 4.40
CA ASN A 227 -16.97 4.98 3.86
C ASN A 227 -17.88 5.56 4.93
N VAL A 228 -17.85 6.88 5.07
CA VAL A 228 -18.67 7.61 6.04
C VAL A 228 -19.41 8.77 5.37
N ALA A 229 -20.37 9.37 6.04
CA ALA A 229 -20.99 10.61 5.60
C ALA A 229 -19.97 11.76 5.55
N VAL A 230 -20.32 12.88 4.93
CA VAL A 230 -19.44 14.06 4.83
C VAL A 230 -19.06 14.62 6.20
N ASP A 231 -19.96 14.52 7.17
CA ASP A 231 -19.74 14.93 8.57
C ASP A 231 -19.06 13.87 9.44
N GLY A 232 -18.74 12.69 8.86
CA GLY A 232 -18.12 11.56 9.55
C GLY A 232 -19.12 10.59 10.20
N SER A 233 -20.43 10.85 10.14
CA SER A 233 -21.42 9.95 10.73
C SER A 233 -21.45 8.60 9.99
N ALA A 234 -21.54 7.51 10.77
CA ALA A 234 -21.66 6.16 10.26
C ALA A 234 -23.04 5.91 9.63
N ARG A 235 -23.07 5.43 8.40
CA ARG A 235 -24.31 5.12 7.67
C ARG A 235 -24.62 3.63 7.74
N LEU A 236 -24.93 3.11 8.91
CA LEU A 236 -25.05 1.67 9.19
C LEU A 236 -26.29 0.98 8.59
N TYR A 237 -27.16 1.71 7.91
CA TYR A 237 -28.39 1.16 7.31
C TYR A 237 -28.19 0.50 5.94
N TYR A 238 -27.00 0.59 5.32
CA TYR A 238 -26.67 -0.08 4.06
C TYR A 238 -25.25 -0.67 4.09
N THR A 239 -24.97 -1.58 3.17
CA THR A 239 -23.75 -2.41 3.18
C THR A 239 -22.47 -1.59 3.06
N GLU A 240 -22.35 -0.69 2.08
CA GLU A 240 -21.14 0.11 1.86
C GLU A 240 -20.76 0.97 3.08
N GLY A 241 -21.77 1.45 3.85
CA GLY A 241 -21.56 2.24 5.07
C GLY A 241 -21.13 1.41 6.29
N ARG A 242 -21.10 0.08 6.18
CA ARG A 242 -20.64 -0.85 7.23
C ARG A 242 -19.37 -1.59 6.85
N VAL A 243 -18.79 -1.31 5.68
CA VAL A 243 -17.57 -1.98 5.22
C VAL A 243 -16.41 -1.57 6.11
N VAL A 244 -15.73 -2.58 6.63
CA VAL A 244 -14.43 -2.51 7.26
C VAL A 244 -13.45 -3.31 6.41
N ASN A 245 -12.31 -2.74 6.11
CA ASN A 245 -11.20 -3.44 5.48
C ASN A 245 -10.08 -3.60 6.50
N PRO A 246 -10.01 -4.74 7.21
CA PRO A 246 -8.99 -4.94 8.25
C PRO A 246 -7.55 -4.72 7.75
N GLY A 247 -7.30 -4.99 6.47
CA GLY A 247 -6.01 -4.74 5.85
C GLY A 247 -5.67 -3.23 5.76
N HIS A 248 -6.63 -2.39 5.34
CA HIS A 248 -6.46 -0.93 5.32
C HIS A 248 -6.31 -0.36 6.73
N ASP A 249 -7.09 -0.87 7.69
CA ASP A 249 -6.98 -0.44 9.08
C ASP A 249 -5.55 -0.65 9.58
N ILE A 250 -4.99 -1.84 9.34
CA ILE A 250 -3.64 -2.23 9.74
C ILE A 250 -2.55 -1.48 8.93
N GLU A 251 -2.76 -1.25 7.63
CA GLU A 251 -1.85 -0.42 6.83
C GLU A 251 -1.82 1.02 7.40
N GLY A 252 -2.99 1.57 7.72
CA GLY A 252 -3.11 2.86 8.38
C GLY A 252 -2.38 2.93 9.72
N VAL A 253 -2.35 1.83 10.47
CA VAL A 253 -1.64 1.76 11.77
C VAL A 253 -0.17 2.11 11.61
N TRP A 254 0.56 1.46 10.70
CA TRP A 254 1.99 1.77 10.63
C TRP A 254 2.26 3.14 9.99
N PHE A 255 1.37 3.68 9.15
CA PHE A 255 1.47 5.07 8.70
C PHE A 255 1.35 6.05 9.87
N LEU A 256 0.41 5.79 10.78
CA LEU A 256 0.24 6.57 12.01
C LEU A 256 1.43 6.42 12.96
N LEU A 257 1.98 5.21 13.11
CA LEU A 257 3.17 4.96 13.93
C LEU A 257 4.43 5.67 13.36
N GLU A 258 4.59 5.67 12.03
CA GLU A 258 5.68 6.42 11.38
C GLU A 258 5.53 7.94 11.65
N HIS A 259 4.31 8.45 11.57
CA HIS A 259 4.02 9.84 11.90
C HIS A 259 4.27 10.13 13.40
N ALA A 260 3.82 9.26 14.30
CA ALA A 260 4.03 9.38 15.74
C ALA A 260 5.52 9.41 16.11
N ARG A 261 6.34 8.55 15.50
CA ARG A 261 7.79 8.55 15.70
C ARG A 261 8.44 9.87 15.24
N ARG A 262 7.97 10.42 14.13
CA ARG A 262 8.49 11.68 13.57
C ARG A 262 8.15 12.89 14.43
N THR A 263 6.95 12.89 15.03
CA THR A 263 6.45 13.99 15.87
C THR A 263 6.73 13.82 17.36
N GLY A 264 7.12 12.62 17.79
CA GLY A 264 7.27 12.27 19.21
C GLY A 264 5.93 12.08 19.94
N ASP A 265 4.83 11.84 19.21
CA ASP A 265 3.48 11.70 19.75
C ASP A 265 3.20 10.30 20.28
N LYS A 266 3.37 10.13 21.59
CA LYS A 266 3.13 8.85 22.26
C LYS A 266 1.65 8.50 22.43
N GLU A 267 0.75 9.49 22.45
CA GLU A 267 -0.69 9.24 22.52
C GLU A 267 -1.17 8.61 21.20
N LEU A 268 -0.64 9.10 20.07
CA LEU A 268 -0.95 8.55 18.76
C LEU A 268 -0.52 7.07 18.65
N VAL A 269 0.59 6.66 19.28
CA VAL A 269 0.99 5.24 19.34
C VAL A 269 -0.10 4.39 20.00
N GLY A 270 -0.66 4.83 21.14
CA GLY A 270 -1.73 4.11 21.82
C GLY A 270 -3.01 4.02 20.99
N ARG A 271 -3.37 5.09 20.29
CA ARG A 271 -4.54 5.11 19.38
C ARG A 271 -4.35 4.18 18.15
N ALA A 272 -3.17 4.15 17.59
CA ALA A 272 -2.82 3.23 16.50
C ALA A 272 -2.86 1.76 16.99
N GLU A 273 -2.36 1.50 18.17
CA GLU A 273 -2.43 0.19 18.84
C GLU A 273 -3.89 -0.30 19.00
N GLU A 274 -4.80 0.56 19.40
CA GLU A 274 -6.23 0.22 19.50
C GLU A 274 -6.81 -0.19 18.15
N ILE A 275 -6.51 0.54 17.08
CA ILE A 275 -6.96 0.22 15.72
C ILE A 275 -6.42 -1.15 15.28
N PHE A 276 -5.13 -1.44 15.51
CA PHE A 276 -4.55 -2.75 15.21
C PHE A 276 -5.32 -3.88 15.90
N ASN A 277 -5.57 -3.72 17.20
CA ASN A 277 -6.27 -4.74 17.98
C ASN A 277 -7.72 -4.95 17.51
N TRP A 278 -8.43 -3.89 17.13
CA TRP A 278 -9.79 -4.01 16.56
C TRP A 278 -9.76 -4.74 15.23
N ALA A 279 -8.86 -4.36 14.32
CA ALA A 279 -8.76 -4.94 12.98
C ALA A 279 -8.40 -6.44 13.03
N ILE A 280 -7.43 -6.82 13.86
CA ILE A 280 -7.07 -8.23 14.06
C ILE A 280 -8.24 -9.02 14.65
N ASN A 281 -8.90 -8.50 15.69
CA ASN A 281 -10.02 -9.20 16.33
C ASN A 281 -11.21 -9.40 15.40
N ALA A 282 -11.50 -8.43 14.53
CA ALA A 282 -12.59 -8.49 13.57
C ALA A 282 -12.26 -9.34 12.33
N GLY A 283 -11.02 -9.25 11.84
CA GLY A 283 -10.62 -9.76 10.53
C GLY A 283 -9.91 -11.11 10.55
N TRP A 284 -9.26 -11.52 11.66
CA TRP A 284 -8.54 -12.80 11.68
C TRP A 284 -9.49 -14.00 11.67
N ASP A 285 -9.39 -14.85 10.65
CA ASP A 285 -10.20 -16.06 10.51
C ASP A 285 -9.79 -17.11 11.55
N LYS A 286 -10.69 -17.37 12.53
CA LYS A 286 -10.43 -18.32 13.63
C LYS A 286 -10.47 -19.79 13.20
N GLU A 287 -11.04 -20.08 12.03
CA GLU A 287 -11.18 -21.45 11.52
C GLU A 287 -9.97 -21.85 10.65
N TYR A 288 -9.57 -20.98 9.71
CA TYR A 288 -8.52 -21.28 8.73
C TYR A 288 -7.25 -20.44 8.90
N GLY A 289 -7.24 -19.48 9.82
CA GLY A 289 -6.16 -18.50 9.93
C GLY A 289 -6.17 -17.48 8.80
N GLY A 290 -5.27 -16.51 8.87
CA GLY A 290 -5.17 -15.42 7.92
C GLY A 290 -6.25 -14.36 8.08
N LEU A 291 -6.03 -13.20 7.47
CA LEU A 291 -6.90 -12.04 7.56
C LEU A 291 -7.93 -12.04 6.42
N LEU A 292 -9.21 -11.92 6.76
CA LEU A 292 -10.30 -11.73 5.79
C LEU A 292 -10.17 -10.38 5.07
N TYR A 293 -10.58 -10.32 3.82
CA TYR A 293 -10.46 -9.10 3.02
C TYR A 293 -11.40 -8.00 3.49
N PHE A 294 -12.69 -8.32 3.65
CA PHE A 294 -13.69 -7.38 4.19
C PHE A 294 -14.51 -8.02 5.29
N VAL A 295 -14.89 -7.21 6.26
CA VAL A 295 -15.87 -7.57 7.27
C VAL A 295 -16.94 -6.47 7.37
N ASP A 296 -18.09 -6.80 7.95
CA ASP A 296 -19.18 -5.86 8.21
C ASP A 296 -19.11 -5.40 9.67
N ALA A 297 -19.14 -4.10 9.93
CA ALA A 297 -19.04 -3.51 11.28
C ALA A 297 -20.10 -4.02 12.28
N LEU A 298 -21.22 -4.57 11.80
CA LEU A 298 -22.29 -5.15 12.60
C LEU A 298 -22.37 -6.68 12.48
N GLY A 299 -21.38 -7.33 11.85
CA GLY A 299 -21.36 -8.77 11.65
C GLY A 299 -22.42 -9.30 10.67
N ARG A 300 -22.94 -8.45 9.78
CA ARG A 300 -23.86 -8.82 8.71
C ARG A 300 -23.11 -9.30 7.47
N PRO A 301 -23.77 -9.95 6.50
CA PRO A 301 -23.11 -10.35 5.25
C PRO A 301 -22.56 -9.13 4.51
N PRO A 302 -21.25 -9.10 4.16
CA PRO A 302 -20.70 -8.12 3.25
C PRO A 302 -21.26 -8.29 1.83
N GLU A 303 -21.27 -7.20 1.03
CA GLU A 303 -21.72 -7.24 -0.35
C GLU A 303 -20.66 -7.81 -1.31
N ALA A 304 -19.37 -7.58 -1.01
CA ALA A 304 -18.27 -8.05 -1.85
C ALA A 304 -18.18 -9.58 -1.81
N TYR A 305 -18.23 -10.24 -2.97
CA TYR A 305 -18.11 -11.71 -3.06
C TYR A 305 -16.78 -12.23 -2.55
N GLU A 306 -15.71 -11.44 -2.72
CA GLU A 306 -14.36 -11.73 -2.29
C GLU A 306 -14.08 -11.43 -0.80
N HIS A 307 -15.10 -11.09 -0.02
CA HIS A 307 -14.93 -10.62 1.36
C HIS A 307 -14.19 -11.62 2.27
N ASP A 308 -14.35 -12.91 2.05
CA ASP A 308 -13.72 -13.96 2.85
C ASP A 308 -12.39 -14.49 2.26
N MET A 309 -11.93 -13.94 1.14
CA MET A 309 -10.63 -14.26 0.58
C MET A 309 -9.50 -13.75 1.47
N LYS A 310 -8.32 -14.38 1.33
CA LYS A 310 -7.08 -13.93 1.94
C LYS A 310 -6.18 -13.38 0.83
N LEU A 311 -5.86 -12.08 0.91
CA LEU A 311 -4.96 -11.43 -0.02
C LEU A 311 -3.57 -11.29 0.60
N TRP A 312 -2.54 -11.23 -0.24
CA TRP A 312 -1.14 -11.12 0.20
C TRP A 312 -0.90 -9.83 1.01
N TRP A 313 -1.34 -8.68 0.50
CA TRP A 313 -1.01 -7.37 1.05
C TRP A 313 -1.51 -7.12 2.48
N PRO A 314 -2.73 -7.54 2.91
CA PRO A 314 -3.13 -7.36 4.31
C PRO A 314 -2.21 -8.10 5.29
N HIS A 315 -1.67 -9.26 4.88
CA HIS A 315 -0.71 -10.00 5.71
C HIS A 315 0.65 -9.33 5.75
N ASP A 316 1.09 -8.72 4.63
CA ASP A 316 2.29 -7.87 4.61
C ASP A 316 2.17 -6.71 5.61
N GLU A 317 0.99 -6.07 5.66
CA GLU A 317 0.74 -4.95 6.56
C GLU A 317 0.70 -5.38 8.05
N ILE A 318 0.18 -6.59 8.36
CA ILE A 318 0.28 -7.14 9.72
C ILE A 318 1.74 -7.31 10.14
N LEU A 319 2.58 -7.85 9.25
CA LEU A 319 4.00 -8.07 9.56
C LEU A 319 4.74 -6.77 9.85
N ILE A 320 4.47 -5.71 9.08
CA ILE A 320 5.05 -4.39 9.33
C ILE A 320 4.53 -3.82 10.65
N SER A 321 3.21 -3.73 10.80
CA SER A 321 2.56 -3.06 11.93
C SER A 321 2.85 -3.75 13.25
N SER A 322 2.80 -5.08 13.30
CA SER A 322 3.06 -5.84 14.51
C SER A 322 4.51 -5.68 14.98
N LEU A 323 5.49 -5.76 14.08
CA LEU A 323 6.89 -5.57 14.45
C LEU A 323 7.18 -4.12 14.87
N MET A 324 6.50 -3.15 14.25
CA MET A 324 6.57 -1.74 14.64
C MET A 324 5.99 -1.49 16.03
N LEU A 325 4.80 -2.03 16.32
CA LEU A 325 4.16 -1.94 17.61
C LEU A 325 5.01 -2.61 18.70
N TYR A 326 5.61 -3.78 18.41
CA TYR A 326 6.55 -4.40 19.34
C TYR A 326 7.71 -3.46 19.69
N LYS A 327 8.32 -2.81 18.70
CA LYS A 327 9.40 -1.84 18.93
C LYS A 327 8.97 -0.63 19.76
N ASP A 328 7.76 -0.12 19.54
CA ASP A 328 7.27 1.09 20.19
C ASP A 328 6.74 0.83 21.62
N THR A 329 6.19 -0.37 21.88
CA THR A 329 5.50 -0.70 23.13
C THR A 329 6.22 -1.72 24.01
N GLY A 330 7.09 -2.56 23.42
CA GLY A 330 7.74 -3.69 24.10
C GLY A 330 6.79 -4.86 24.42
N LYS A 331 5.54 -4.83 23.98
CA LYS A 331 4.55 -5.87 24.29
C LYS A 331 4.74 -7.12 23.43
N GLU A 332 5.02 -8.26 24.05
CA GLU A 332 5.29 -9.54 23.37
C GLU A 332 4.14 -10.03 22.47
N GLU A 333 2.89 -9.64 22.74
CA GLU A 333 1.73 -10.01 21.94
C GLU A 333 1.85 -9.59 20.46
N TYR A 334 2.55 -8.47 20.17
CA TYR A 334 2.79 -8.03 18.79
C TYR A 334 3.87 -8.86 18.11
N LEU A 335 4.84 -9.34 18.86
CA LEU A 335 5.81 -10.29 18.33
C LEU A 335 5.17 -11.65 18.05
N ASP A 336 4.19 -12.07 18.86
CA ASP A 336 3.40 -13.29 18.62
C ASP A 336 2.56 -13.13 17.34
N TRP A 337 1.94 -11.98 17.10
CA TRP A 337 1.22 -11.69 15.85
C TRP A 337 2.16 -11.68 14.64
N PHE A 338 3.35 -11.11 14.78
CA PHE A 338 4.36 -11.17 13.73
C PHE A 338 4.69 -12.62 13.34
N TYR A 339 4.98 -13.49 14.30
CA TYR A 339 5.31 -14.88 14.01
C TYR A 339 4.11 -15.68 13.50
N THR A 340 2.94 -15.50 14.07
CA THR A 340 1.71 -16.16 13.62
C THR A 340 1.41 -15.84 12.16
N THR A 341 1.53 -14.57 11.79
CA THR A 341 1.31 -14.14 10.41
C THR A 341 2.42 -14.62 9.47
N LEU A 342 3.68 -14.55 9.92
CA LEU A 342 4.82 -15.04 9.15
C LEU A 342 4.70 -16.52 8.83
N ASP A 343 4.30 -17.34 9.80
CA ASP A 343 4.10 -18.78 9.61
C ASP A 343 2.92 -19.06 8.67
N TYR A 344 1.83 -18.28 8.75
CA TYR A 344 0.74 -18.34 7.79
C TYR A 344 1.21 -18.00 6.37
N CYS A 345 1.99 -16.94 6.19
CA CYS A 345 2.52 -16.53 4.89
C CYS A 345 3.44 -17.60 4.29
N LYS A 346 4.31 -18.18 5.10
CA LYS A 346 5.17 -19.30 4.67
C LYS A 346 4.39 -20.50 4.17
N ALA A 347 3.28 -20.82 4.83
CA ALA A 347 2.48 -22.01 4.52
C ALA A 347 1.57 -21.82 3.31
N HIS A 348 1.10 -20.60 3.05
CA HIS A 348 -0.01 -20.35 2.12
C HIS A 348 0.33 -19.45 0.94
N PHE A 349 1.13 -18.38 1.14
CA PHE A 349 1.44 -17.41 0.09
C PHE A 349 2.76 -17.69 -0.63
N ALA A 350 3.79 -18.12 0.08
CA ALA A 350 5.11 -18.33 -0.50
C ALA A 350 5.11 -19.51 -1.49
N ASP A 351 5.69 -19.28 -2.69
CA ASP A 351 5.87 -20.33 -3.69
C ASP A 351 7.35 -20.70 -3.79
N SER A 352 7.69 -21.87 -3.27
CA SER A 352 9.08 -22.36 -3.26
C SER A 352 9.61 -22.76 -4.65
N GLU A 353 8.72 -22.98 -5.62
CA GLU A 353 9.09 -23.45 -6.95
C GLU A 353 9.42 -22.31 -7.90
N TYR A 354 8.58 -21.24 -7.94
CA TYR A 354 8.72 -20.16 -8.91
C TYR A 354 9.11 -18.81 -8.27
N GLY A 355 9.15 -18.74 -6.94
CA GLY A 355 9.35 -17.48 -6.23
C GLY A 355 8.14 -16.55 -6.28
N GLU A 356 8.25 -15.37 -5.69
CA GLU A 356 7.14 -14.43 -5.47
C GLU A 356 5.95 -15.10 -4.76
N TRP A 357 5.07 -14.34 -4.16
CA TRP A 357 3.90 -14.86 -3.45
C TRP A 357 2.67 -14.90 -4.34
N TYR A 358 1.78 -15.88 -4.10
CA TYR A 358 0.43 -15.83 -4.65
C TYR A 358 -0.29 -14.57 -4.21
N GLY A 359 -1.09 -13.97 -5.08
CA GLY A 359 -1.83 -12.75 -4.73
C GLY A 359 -3.11 -13.03 -3.97
N TYR A 360 -3.77 -14.12 -4.31
CA TYR A 360 -5.15 -14.37 -3.89
C TYR A 360 -5.31 -15.81 -3.43
N LEU A 361 -5.78 -15.98 -2.20
CA LEU A 361 -6.14 -17.28 -1.64
C LEU A 361 -7.64 -17.32 -1.38
N ARG A 362 -8.23 -18.48 -1.52
CA ARG A 362 -9.56 -18.77 -1.01
C ARG A 362 -9.55 -18.76 0.52
N ARG A 363 -10.73 -18.75 1.14
CA ARG A 363 -10.85 -18.73 2.60
C ARG A 363 -10.06 -19.85 3.28
N ASP A 364 -10.01 -21.07 2.66
CA ASP A 364 -9.29 -22.23 3.17
C ASP A 364 -7.75 -22.15 3.02
N GLY A 365 -7.23 -21.00 2.58
CA GLY A 365 -5.80 -20.74 2.40
C GLY A 365 -5.18 -21.35 1.15
N LYS A 366 -5.97 -21.90 0.23
CA LYS A 366 -5.45 -22.40 -1.05
C LYS A 366 -5.47 -21.30 -2.11
N PRO A 367 -4.47 -21.25 -3.01
CA PRO A 367 -4.47 -20.31 -4.13
C PRO A 367 -5.76 -20.41 -4.97
N THR A 368 -6.17 -19.31 -5.59
CA THR A 368 -7.20 -19.34 -6.63
C THR A 368 -6.71 -20.09 -7.87
N GLU A 369 -7.63 -20.62 -8.67
CA GLU A 369 -7.30 -21.36 -9.88
C GLU A 369 -7.84 -20.65 -11.14
N PRO A 370 -6.99 -20.39 -12.13
CA PRO A 370 -5.53 -20.54 -12.13
C PRO A 370 -4.85 -19.52 -11.19
N PRO A 371 -3.73 -19.88 -10.54
CA PRO A 371 -3.04 -18.98 -9.63
C PRO A 371 -2.22 -17.91 -10.40
N CYS A 372 -2.13 -16.70 -9.84
CA CYS A 372 -1.31 -15.63 -10.40
C CYS A 372 -0.34 -15.04 -9.37
N LYS A 373 0.75 -14.48 -9.87
CA LYS A 373 1.77 -13.76 -9.08
C LYS A 373 1.54 -12.25 -9.13
N GLY A 374 0.84 -11.79 -10.15
CA GLY A 374 0.53 -10.39 -10.32
C GLY A 374 -0.76 -10.18 -11.09
N SER A 375 -1.29 -8.94 -11.04
CA SER A 375 -2.54 -8.53 -11.68
C SER A 375 -2.54 -7.03 -11.92
N THR A 376 -3.66 -6.47 -12.38
CA THR A 376 -3.88 -5.02 -12.43
C THR A 376 -3.67 -4.34 -11.06
N PHE A 377 -3.85 -5.09 -9.95
CA PHE A 377 -3.76 -4.58 -8.58
C PHE A 377 -2.60 -5.15 -7.77
N LYS A 378 -1.92 -6.18 -8.25
CA LYS A 378 -0.74 -6.76 -7.62
C LYS A 378 0.48 -6.61 -8.51
N GLY A 379 1.51 -5.97 -7.99
CA GLY A 379 2.83 -5.81 -8.58
C GLY A 379 3.91 -5.79 -7.50
N PRO A 380 5.15 -5.47 -7.82
CA PRO A 380 6.24 -5.39 -6.86
C PRO A 380 6.09 -4.16 -5.95
N PHE A 381 5.31 -4.29 -4.88
CA PHE A 381 5.11 -3.19 -3.93
C PHE A 381 4.95 -3.68 -2.48
N HIS A 382 3.77 -4.17 -2.07
CA HIS A 382 3.51 -4.54 -0.68
C HIS A 382 4.50 -5.59 -0.18
N LEU A 383 4.65 -6.70 -0.90
CA LEU A 383 5.56 -7.77 -0.52
C LEU A 383 7.01 -7.28 -0.38
N PRO A 384 7.68 -6.73 -1.40
CA PRO A 384 9.05 -6.27 -1.21
C PRO A 384 9.18 -5.12 -0.20
N ARG A 385 8.17 -4.21 -0.07
CA ARG A 385 8.13 -3.18 0.97
C ARG A 385 8.16 -3.81 2.36
N MET A 386 7.29 -4.77 2.61
CA MET A 386 7.22 -5.48 3.88
C MET A 386 8.55 -6.18 4.19
N LEU A 387 9.12 -6.90 3.22
CA LEU A 387 10.36 -7.64 3.40
C LEU A 387 11.54 -6.70 3.71
N ILE A 388 11.63 -5.54 3.05
CA ILE A 388 12.65 -4.52 3.34
C ILE A 388 12.45 -3.96 4.75
N MET A 389 11.25 -3.51 5.08
CA MET A 389 10.98 -2.85 6.37
C MET A 389 11.16 -3.80 7.54
N THR A 390 10.72 -5.05 7.42
CA THR A 390 10.88 -6.05 8.48
C THR A 390 12.33 -6.54 8.60
N ASP A 391 13.10 -6.63 7.51
CA ASP A 391 14.55 -6.89 7.57
C ASP A 391 15.29 -5.82 8.37
N LEU A 392 14.99 -4.53 8.09
CA LEU A 392 15.59 -3.40 8.80
C LEU A 392 15.24 -3.44 10.29
N MET A 393 13.96 -3.55 10.62
CA MET A 393 13.48 -3.58 12.02
C MET A 393 14.02 -4.78 12.78
N ALA A 394 14.04 -5.97 12.17
CA ALA A 394 14.64 -7.16 12.80
C ALA A 394 16.16 -6.99 13.00
N GLY A 395 16.84 -6.32 12.07
CA GLY A 395 18.26 -5.98 12.20
C GLY A 395 18.54 -5.09 13.40
N GLU A 396 17.75 -4.03 13.59
CA GLU A 396 17.85 -3.13 14.73
C GLU A 396 17.60 -3.86 16.06
N LEU A 397 16.51 -4.66 16.16
CA LEU A 397 16.18 -5.44 17.36
C LEU A 397 17.25 -6.50 17.71
N LEU A 398 17.97 -7.03 16.73
CA LEU A 398 19.07 -7.98 16.97
C LEU A 398 20.36 -7.30 17.42
N ALA A 399 20.53 -6.01 17.11
CA ALA A 399 21.68 -5.20 17.51
C ALA A 399 21.58 -4.68 18.94
N GLU A 400 20.36 -4.51 19.48
CA GLU A 400 20.07 -4.19 20.89
C GLU A 400 20.39 -5.38 21.80
#